data_6928bfc4e59c6b213b747a147235c792
#
_entry.id   6928bfc4e59c6b213b747a147235c792
#
_cell.length_a   1.000
_cell.length_b   1.000
_cell.length_c   1.000
_cell.angle_alpha   90.00
_cell.angle_beta   90.00
_cell.angle_gamma   90.00
#
_symmetry.space_group_name_H-M   'P 1'
#
loop_
_entity.id
_entity.type
_entity.pdbx_description
1 polymer ?
#
loop_
_entity_poly.entity_id
_entity_poly.type
_entity_poly.pdbx_seq_one_letter_code
_entity_poly.pdbx_strand_id
1 'polypeptide(L)'
;MEQQSARLRNTGFLTFFFSGICAISAGVVVSLLQERYGFAYGMTGTLLSLMSVGNLLAGLLIGMLPSVLGMKPSVLLLTIGYAVGYGIMGLTGVEILLAVAFFVVGIARGSVMNTCTILVSDHSADRTRGMNLMHSCYACGALLCPFLIAAAAKVSTELAVFLLAALGLVLWLVYAFTPLGGGKARNAKEKQAIDWSFLRSARFWMLTGLLFFQNAAEQSVNGWMVTYFKGSGIIAGTLAAYTVTVMWGATLVARLLIAFVFPFKSPRKAMVGMSVLCTFFYVLLVMAHTQGMAIVLLFAFAFSMAGLNPTAVASAGRMTSVTSMGIMLPAASSGAILMPWIIGIVAEKAGLAAGMASNIVPCVGLIIFTLLVAKLPEE
;
A
#
# COMPACT_ATOMS: atom_id res chain seq x y z
N MET A 1 16.65 -28.02 -11.91
CA MET A 1 16.75 -26.93 -10.91
C MET A 1 16.39 -25.57 -11.53
N GLU A 2 16.96 -25.20 -12.65
CA GLU A 2 16.73 -23.90 -13.31
C GLU A 2 15.26 -23.68 -13.72
N GLN A 3 14.63 -24.69 -14.30
CA GLN A 3 13.21 -24.62 -14.71
C GLN A 3 12.25 -24.45 -13.51
N GLN A 4 12.55 -25.07 -12.38
CA GLN A 4 11.78 -24.90 -11.15
C GLN A 4 11.97 -23.50 -10.54
N SER A 5 13.19 -22.97 -10.56
CA SER A 5 13.51 -21.60 -10.13
C SER A 5 12.77 -20.57 -10.97
N ALA A 6 12.78 -20.71 -12.30
CA ALA A 6 12.03 -19.85 -13.20
C ALA A 6 10.51 -19.90 -12.94
N ARG A 7 9.95 -21.09 -12.68
CA ARG A 7 8.53 -21.26 -12.34
C ARG A 7 8.16 -20.51 -11.06
N LEU A 8 8.96 -20.64 -10.00
CA LEU A 8 8.72 -19.96 -8.71
C LEU A 8 8.80 -18.43 -8.85
N ARG A 9 9.81 -17.93 -9.57
CA ARG A 9 9.93 -16.51 -9.88
C ARG A 9 8.73 -15.97 -10.65
N ASN A 10 8.33 -16.69 -11.72
CA ASN A 10 7.19 -16.27 -12.56
C ASN A 10 5.85 -16.32 -11.80
N THR A 11 5.70 -17.29 -10.88
CA THR A 11 4.57 -17.29 -9.91
C THR A 11 4.55 -16.00 -9.11
N GLY A 12 5.71 -15.55 -8.60
CA GLY A 12 5.79 -14.27 -7.88
C GLY A 12 5.34 -13.07 -8.74
N PHE A 13 5.75 -12.99 -10.01
CA PHE A 13 5.30 -11.94 -10.92
C PHE A 13 3.80 -11.97 -11.15
N LEU A 14 3.24 -13.13 -11.47
CA LEU A 14 1.83 -13.31 -11.78
C LEU A 14 0.94 -13.00 -10.58
N THR A 15 1.27 -13.56 -9.41
CA THR A 15 0.47 -13.34 -8.20
C THR A 15 0.58 -11.91 -7.70
N PHE A 16 1.71 -11.24 -7.90
CA PHE A 16 1.85 -9.83 -7.54
C PHE A 16 1.09 -8.90 -8.49
N PHE A 17 0.95 -9.26 -9.78
CA PHE A 17 0.04 -8.58 -10.70
C PHE A 17 -1.41 -8.65 -10.24
N PHE A 18 -1.94 -9.83 -9.90
CA PHE A 18 -3.30 -9.97 -9.36
C PHE A 18 -3.46 -9.25 -8.03
N SER A 19 -2.43 -9.30 -7.18
CA SER A 19 -2.43 -8.54 -5.92
C SER A 19 -2.48 -7.03 -6.17
N GLY A 20 -1.87 -6.51 -7.23
CA GLY A 20 -1.98 -5.11 -7.62
C GLY A 20 -3.43 -4.69 -7.88
N ILE A 21 -4.21 -5.52 -8.58
CA ILE A 21 -5.63 -5.29 -8.80
C ILE A 21 -6.39 -5.31 -7.47
N CYS A 22 -6.27 -6.39 -6.71
CA CYS A 22 -7.01 -6.58 -5.47
C CYS A 22 -6.63 -5.58 -4.37
N ALA A 23 -5.35 -5.27 -4.18
CA ALA A 23 -4.91 -4.42 -3.09
C ALA A 23 -5.27 -2.94 -3.27
N ILE A 24 -5.26 -2.46 -4.52
CA ILE A 24 -5.51 -1.05 -4.83
C ILE A 24 -7.01 -0.74 -4.94
N SER A 25 -7.84 -1.77 -5.10
CA SER A 25 -9.29 -1.60 -5.18
C SER A 25 -9.95 -1.06 -3.90
N ALA A 26 -9.28 -1.11 -2.75
CA ALA A 26 -9.88 -0.82 -1.44
C ALA A 26 -10.58 0.55 -1.37
N GLY A 27 -9.96 1.61 -1.87
CA GLY A 27 -10.56 2.95 -1.90
C GLY A 27 -11.78 3.04 -2.81
N VAL A 28 -11.77 2.32 -3.95
CA VAL A 28 -12.93 2.24 -4.86
C VAL A 28 -14.05 1.41 -4.23
N VAL A 29 -13.71 0.24 -3.69
CA VAL A 29 -14.67 -0.69 -3.07
C VAL A 29 -15.35 -0.05 -1.87
N VAL A 30 -14.60 0.59 -0.96
CA VAL A 30 -15.20 1.23 0.21
C VAL A 30 -16.17 2.35 -0.19
N SER A 31 -15.85 3.11 -1.25
CA SER A 31 -16.73 4.14 -1.79
C SER A 31 -18.03 3.55 -2.37
N LEU A 32 -17.93 2.44 -3.11
CA LEU A 32 -19.09 1.72 -3.65
C LEU A 32 -19.98 1.14 -2.56
N LEU A 33 -19.38 0.55 -1.53
CA LEU A 33 -20.10 -0.02 -0.38
C LEU A 33 -20.77 1.08 0.45
N GLN A 34 -20.09 2.22 0.65
CA GLN A 34 -20.66 3.38 1.35
C GLN A 34 -21.87 3.95 0.61
N GLU A 35 -21.77 4.11 -0.71
CA GLU A 35 -22.87 4.58 -1.54
C GLU A 35 -24.08 3.63 -1.49
N ARG A 36 -23.83 2.32 -1.43
CA ARG A 36 -24.85 1.28 -1.41
C ARG A 36 -25.52 1.13 -0.05
N TYR A 37 -24.74 1.11 1.02
CA TYR A 37 -25.22 0.77 2.37
C TYR A 37 -25.39 1.98 3.28
N GLY A 38 -24.91 3.17 2.88
CA GLY A 38 -25.12 4.43 3.59
C GLY A 38 -24.40 4.54 4.92
N PHE A 39 -23.34 3.76 5.18
CA PHE A 39 -22.62 3.86 6.44
C PHE A 39 -21.81 5.15 6.55
N ALA A 40 -21.54 5.58 7.79
CA ALA A 40 -20.89 6.85 8.10
C ALA A 40 -19.41 6.88 7.65
N TYR A 41 -18.84 8.08 7.48
CA TYR A 41 -17.43 8.25 7.12
C TYR A 41 -16.46 7.67 8.16
N GLY A 42 -16.83 7.69 9.47
CA GLY A 42 -16.07 7.02 10.52
C GLY A 42 -15.90 5.52 10.26
N MET A 43 -16.96 4.87 9.74
CA MET A 43 -16.87 3.47 9.32
C MET A 43 -15.95 3.29 8.13
N THR A 44 -16.01 4.16 7.11
CA THR A 44 -15.06 4.15 5.97
C THR A 44 -13.60 4.18 6.46
N GLY A 45 -13.28 5.11 7.37
CA GLY A 45 -11.93 5.22 7.95
C GLY A 45 -11.54 3.97 8.73
N THR A 46 -12.47 3.41 9.51
CA THR A 46 -12.25 2.18 10.27
C THR A 46 -11.95 0.99 9.37
N LEU A 47 -12.69 0.81 8.27
CA LEU A 47 -12.47 -0.28 7.30
C LEU A 47 -11.08 -0.20 6.66
N LEU A 48 -10.67 0.98 6.19
CA LEU A 48 -9.36 1.22 5.60
C LEU A 48 -8.22 0.98 6.61
N SER A 49 -8.43 1.37 7.85
CA SER A 49 -7.46 1.17 8.93
C SER A 49 -7.34 -0.29 9.32
N LEU A 50 -8.45 -1.03 9.43
CA LEU A 50 -8.43 -2.47 9.70
C LEU A 50 -7.72 -3.25 8.59
N MET A 51 -7.89 -2.86 7.33
CA MET A 51 -7.11 -3.44 6.24
C MET A 51 -5.60 -3.18 6.42
N SER A 52 -5.22 -1.99 6.86
CA SER A 52 -3.82 -1.65 7.13
C SER A 52 -3.26 -2.41 8.34
N VAL A 53 -4.07 -2.63 9.38
CA VAL A 53 -3.72 -3.51 10.52
C VAL A 53 -3.49 -4.94 10.05
N GLY A 54 -4.39 -5.49 9.24
CA GLY A 54 -4.24 -6.83 8.65
C GLY A 54 -2.95 -6.95 7.83
N ASN A 55 -2.65 -5.94 7.00
CA ASN A 55 -1.42 -5.89 6.20
C ASN A 55 -0.16 -5.87 7.07
N LEU A 56 -0.18 -5.12 8.18
CA LEU A 56 0.92 -5.08 9.14
C LEU A 56 1.14 -6.45 9.81
N LEU A 57 0.07 -7.07 10.30
CA LEU A 57 0.13 -8.37 10.97
C LEU A 57 0.55 -9.50 10.01
N ALA A 58 0.25 -9.38 8.73
CA ALA A 58 0.66 -10.36 7.71
C ALA A 58 2.17 -10.58 7.68
N GLY A 59 2.98 -9.53 7.90
CA GLY A 59 4.43 -9.64 7.97
C GLY A 59 4.90 -10.55 9.11
N LEU A 60 4.24 -10.48 10.27
CA LEU A 60 4.52 -11.36 11.40
C LEU A 60 4.03 -12.78 11.13
N LEU A 61 2.82 -12.91 10.60
CA LEU A 61 2.21 -14.21 10.32
C LEU A 61 3.00 -15.01 9.28
N ILE A 62 3.42 -14.40 8.18
CA ILE A 62 4.22 -15.08 7.14
C ILE A 62 5.65 -15.40 7.61
N GLY A 63 6.14 -14.70 8.63
CA GLY A 63 7.42 -15.01 9.28
C GLY A 63 7.34 -16.18 10.26
N MET A 64 6.20 -16.38 10.92
CA MET A 64 6.03 -17.37 12.00
C MET A 64 5.34 -18.66 11.54
N LEU A 65 4.23 -18.57 10.81
CA LEU A 65 3.42 -19.72 10.41
C LEU A 65 4.19 -20.80 9.61
N PRO A 66 5.11 -20.46 8.69
CA PRO A 66 5.85 -21.47 7.95
C PRO A 66 6.70 -22.39 8.82
N SER A 67 7.12 -21.96 10.01
CA SER A 67 7.86 -22.80 10.96
C SER A 67 6.98 -23.87 11.60
N VAL A 68 5.66 -23.65 11.66
CA VAL A 68 4.69 -24.56 12.30
C VAL A 68 3.93 -25.40 11.26
N LEU A 69 3.41 -24.75 10.23
CA LEU A 69 2.54 -25.37 9.23
C LEU A 69 3.28 -25.74 7.92
N GLY A 70 4.51 -25.23 7.73
CA GLY A 70 5.21 -25.26 6.45
C GLY A 70 4.82 -24.09 5.54
N MET A 71 5.67 -23.81 4.53
CA MET A 71 5.52 -22.64 3.67
C MET A 71 4.21 -22.66 2.88
N LYS A 72 3.89 -23.77 2.19
CA LYS A 72 2.72 -23.85 1.31
C LYS A 72 1.39 -23.70 2.06
N PRO A 73 1.10 -24.43 3.15
CA PRO A 73 -0.13 -24.25 3.92
C PRO A 73 -0.25 -22.83 4.48
N SER A 74 0.83 -22.22 4.95
CA SER A 74 0.83 -20.86 5.48
C SER A 74 0.46 -19.84 4.41
N VAL A 75 1.05 -19.93 3.22
CA VAL A 75 0.71 -19.05 2.10
C VAL A 75 -0.76 -19.22 1.69
N LEU A 76 -1.23 -20.46 1.55
CA LEU A 76 -2.63 -20.73 1.17
C LEU A 76 -3.62 -20.21 2.22
N LEU A 77 -3.35 -20.44 3.50
CA LEU A 77 -4.21 -19.98 4.60
C LEU A 77 -4.33 -18.45 4.62
N LEU A 78 -3.23 -17.74 4.42
CA LEU A 78 -3.22 -16.28 4.52
C LEU A 78 -3.75 -15.61 3.25
N THR A 79 -3.44 -16.15 2.06
CA THR A 79 -3.79 -15.50 0.79
C THR A 79 -5.21 -15.74 0.34
N ILE A 80 -5.91 -16.78 0.85
CA ILE A 80 -7.36 -16.98 0.61
C ILE A 80 -8.20 -15.78 1.05
N GLY A 81 -7.65 -14.97 1.94
CA GLY A 81 -8.29 -13.76 2.46
C GLY A 81 -8.75 -12.77 1.39
N TYR A 82 -8.14 -12.74 0.21
CA TYR A 82 -8.68 -11.94 -0.90
C TYR A 82 -10.04 -12.47 -1.37
N ALA A 83 -10.14 -13.76 -1.65
CA ALA A 83 -11.39 -14.37 -2.12
C ALA A 83 -12.49 -14.30 -1.06
N VAL A 84 -12.16 -14.65 0.19
CA VAL A 84 -13.11 -14.65 1.31
C VAL A 84 -13.54 -13.23 1.67
N GLY A 85 -12.61 -12.29 1.80
CA GLY A 85 -12.92 -10.92 2.20
C GLY A 85 -13.78 -10.21 1.15
N TYR A 86 -13.41 -10.24 -0.14
CA TYR A 86 -14.26 -9.67 -1.19
C TYR A 86 -15.56 -10.45 -1.36
N GLY A 87 -15.57 -11.77 -1.15
CA GLY A 87 -16.79 -12.56 -1.11
C GLY A 87 -17.78 -12.06 -0.06
N ILE A 88 -17.32 -11.85 1.18
CA ILE A 88 -18.12 -11.29 2.27
C ILE A 88 -18.63 -9.88 1.90
N MET A 89 -17.78 -9.00 1.38
CA MET A 89 -18.16 -7.64 0.96
C MET A 89 -19.25 -7.63 -0.12
N GLY A 90 -19.27 -8.63 -1.00
CA GLY A 90 -20.32 -8.77 -2.04
C GLY A 90 -21.64 -9.31 -1.51
N LEU A 91 -21.65 -9.97 -0.36
CA LEU A 91 -22.83 -10.64 0.21
C LEU A 91 -23.57 -9.82 1.26
N THR A 92 -22.91 -8.88 1.94
CA THR A 92 -23.50 -8.22 3.10
C THR A 92 -23.04 -6.78 3.27
N GLY A 93 -23.92 -5.95 3.86
CA GLY A 93 -23.61 -4.60 4.35
C GLY A 93 -23.48 -4.51 5.87
N VAL A 94 -23.47 -5.64 6.58
CA VAL A 94 -23.32 -5.65 8.04
C VAL A 94 -21.93 -5.17 8.40
N GLU A 95 -21.83 -4.05 9.13
CA GLU A 95 -20.60 -3.32 9.41
C GLU A 95 -19.50 -4.20 10.05
N ILE A 96 -19.87 -5.05 11.01
CA ILE A 96 -18.90 -5.95 11.66
C ILE A 96 -18.33 -6.98 10.69
N LEU A 97 -19.13 -7.49 9.75
CA LEU A 97 -18.65 -8.41 8.71
C LEU A 97 -17.79 -7.71 7.67
N LEU A 98 -18.11 -6.47 7.33
CA LEU A 98 -17.26 -5.64 6.49
C LEU A 98 -15.91 -5.36 7.17
N ALA A 99 -15.93 -5.06 8.48
CA ALA A 99 -14.71 -4.86 9.26
C ALA A 99 -13.79 -6.11 9.22
N VAL A 100 -14.35 -7.28 9.45
CA VAL A 100 -13.62 -8.56 9.34
C VAL A 100 -13.12 -8.77 7.91
N ALA A 101 -13.94 -8.50 6.90
CA ALA A 101 -13.58 -8.67 5.49
C ALA A 101 -12.40 -7.79 5.08
N PHE A 102 -12.40 -6.49 5.42
CA PHE A 102 -11.28 -5.59 5.15
C PHE A 102 -10.00 -6.01 5.88
N PHE A 103 -10.11 -6.45 7.13
CA PHE A 103 -8.98 -6.96 7.90
C PHE A 103 -8.36 -8.21 7.23
N VAL A 104 -9.18 -9.15 6.80
CA VAL A 104 -8.74 -10.40 6.14
C VAL A 104 -8.13 -10.11 4.75
N VAL A 105 -8.70 -9.16 3.99
CA VAL A 105 -8.08 -8.65 2.74
C VAL A 105 -6.72 -8.03 3.02
N GLY A 106 -6.58 -7.30 4.13
CA GLY A 106 -5.30 -6.75 4.57
C GLY A 106 -4.25 -7.83 4.85
N ILE A 107 -4.63 -8.88 5.55
CA ILE A 107 -3.75 -10.05 5.79
C ILE A 107 -3.31 -10.66 4.46
N ALA A 108 -4.24 -10.88 3.52
CA ALA A 108 -3.91 -11.44 2.22
C ALA A 108 -2.93 -10.54 1.44
N ARG A 109 -3.17 -9.21 1.42
CA ARG A 109 -2.31 -8.22 0.77
C ARG A 109 -0.87 -8.31 1.26
N GLY A 110 -0.66 -8.25 2.57
CA GLY A 110 0.68 -8.30 3.15
C GLY A 110 1.36 -9.66 2.96
N SER A 111 0.58 -10.74 3.03
CA SER A 111 1.10 -12.10 2.83
C SER A 111 1.55 -12.34 1.39
N VAL A 112 0.79 -11.88 0.40
CA VAL A 112 1.20 -11.95 -1.01
C VAL A 112 2.45 -11.13 -1.25
N MET A 113 2.52 -9.90 -0.74
CA MET A 113 3.69 -9.02 -0.89
C MET A 113 4.96 -9.68 -0.35
N ASN A 114 4.90 -10.24 0.87
CA ASN A 114 6.05 -10.90 1.48
C ASN A 114 6.43 -12.20 0.74
N THR A 115 5.44 -13.02 0.36
CA THR A 115 5.66 -14.26 -0.38
C THR A 115 6.30 -13.99 -1.75
N CYS A 116 5.79 -13.02 -2.51
CA CYS A 116 6.35 -12.63 -3.80
C CYS A 116 7.78 -12.11 -3.66
N THR A 117 8.05 -11.30 -2.62
CA THR A 117 9.39 -10.81 -2.31
C THR A 117 10.37 -11.97 -2.11
N ILE A 118 10.00 -12.99 -1.32
CA ILE A 118 10.82 -14.18 -1.10
C ILE A 118 11.01 -14.94 -2.42
N LEU A 119 9.93 -15.27 -3.13
CA LEU A 119 10.00 -16.06 -4.37
C LEU A 119 10.85 -15.39 -5.43
N VAL A 120 10.70 -14.08 -5.63
CA VAL A 120 11.44 -13.36 -6.67
C VAL A 120 12.88 -13.10 -6.26
N SER A 121 13.14 -12.73 -5.00
CA SER A 121 14.51 -12.46 -4.54
C SER A 121 15.40 -13.70 -4.53
N ASP A 122 14.82 -14.85 -4.18
CA ASP A 122 15.61 -16.10 -4.03
C ASP A 122 15.79 -16.85 -5.36
N HIS A 123 14.94 -16.54 -6.37
CA HIS A 123 14.94 -17.25 -7.65
C HIS A 123 15.28 -16.35 -8.86
N SER A 124 15.75 -15.13 -8.65
CA SER A 124 16.25 -14.24 -9.70
C SER A 124 17.78 -14.25 -9.73
N ALA A 125 18.36 -14.42 -10.91
CA ALA A 125 19.82 -14.32 -11.10
C ALA A 125 20.33 -12.92 -10.71
N ASP A 126 19.61 -11.88 -11.13
CA ASP A 126 19.78 -10.49 -10.65
C ASP A 126 18.57 -10.15 -9.76
N ARG A 127 18.83 -10.07 -8.46
CA ARG A 127 17.83 -9.76 -7.45
C ARG A 127 17.20 -8.37 -7.65
N THR A 128 18.00 -7.37 -7.98
CA THR A 128 17.52 -5.99 -8.16
C THR A 128 16.60 -5.92 -9.37
N ARG A 129 16.99 -6.51 -10.48
CA ARG A 129 16.18 -6.58 -11.70
C ARG A 129 14.87 -7.35 -11.47
N GLY A 130 14.95 -8.50 -10.77
CA GLY A 130 13.77 -9.30 -10.42
C GLY A 130 12.76 -8.53 -9.58
N MET A 131 13.22 -7.84 -8.53
CA MET A 131 12.38 -7.03 -7.67
C MET A 131 11.72 -5.86 -8.41
N ASN A 132 12.47 -5.15 -9.26
CA ASN A 132 11.92 -4.07 -10.07
C ASN A 132 10.83 -4.58 -11.03
N LEU A 133 11.04 -5.72 -11.68
CA LEU A 133 10.04 -6.33 -12.56
C LEU A 133 8.79 -6.76 -11.77
N MET A 134 8.96 -7.33 -10.58
CA MET A 134 7.86 -7.69 -9.69
C MET A 134 7.00 -6.46 -9.35
N HIS A 135 7.61 -5.36 -8.94
CA HIS A 135 6.88 -4.12 -8.64
C HIS A 135 6.23 -3.50 -9.87
N SER A 136 6.80 -3.69 -11.07
CA SER A 136 6.18 -3.28 -12.33
C SER A 136 4.92 -4.10 -12.63
N CYS A 137 4.94 -5.42 -12.38
CA CYS A 137 3.74 -6.26 -12.50
C CYS A 137 2.62 -5.78 -11.56
N TYR A 138 2.95 -5.43 -10.31
CA TYR A 138 1.99 -4.85 -9.38
C TYR A 138 1.41 -3.53 -9.90
N ALA A 139 2.24 -2.65 -10.40
CA ALA A 139 1.80 -1.36 -10.94
C ALA A 139 0.88 -1.53 -12.16
N CYS A 140 1.16 -2.50 -13.04
CA CYS A 140 0.26 -2.85 -14.15
C CYS A 140 -1.11 -3.33 -13.64
N GLY A 141 -1.14 -4.18 -12.61
CA GLY A 141 -2.39 -4.61 -11.96
C GLY A 141 -3.15 -3.43 -11.35
N ALA A 142 -2.44 -2.53 -10.64
CA ALA A 142 -3.01 -1.34 -10.04
C ALA A 142 -3.64 -0.39 -11.07
N LEU A 143 -2.99 -0.22 -12.23
CA LEU A 143 -3.52 0.59 -13.33
C LEU A 143 -4.79 0.00 -13.96
N LEU A 144 -4.89 -1.33 -14.06
CA LEU A 144 -6.06 -2.01 -14.61
C LEU A 144 -7.25 -2.06 -13.65
N CYS A 145 -7.00 -2.02 -12.35
CA CYS A 145 -8.01 -2.16 -11.31
C CYS A 145 -9.25 -1.27 -11.50
N PRO A 146 -9.15 0.07 -11.69
CA PRO A 146 -10.32 0.93 -11.83
C PRO A 146 -11.15 0.62 -13.07
N PHE A 147 -10.54 0.21 -14.18
CA PHE A 147 -11.25 -0.16 -15.39
C PHE A 147 -12.10 -1.42 -15.20
N LEU A 148 -11.54 -2.44 -14.55
CA LEU A 148 -12.25 -3.67 -14.24
C LEU A 148 -13.43 -3.42 -13.30
N ILE A 149 -13.20 -2.66 -12.23
CA ILE A 149 -14.27 -2.32 -11.28
C ILE A 149 -15.33 -1.45 -11.93
N ALA A 150 -14.95 -0.41 -12.68
CA ALA A 150 -15.89 0.49 -13.32
C ALA A 150 -16.74 -0.24 -14.38
N ALA A 151 -16.17 -1.17 -15.13
CA ALA A 151 -16.91 -2.00 -16.10
C ALA A 151 -17.93 -2.89 -15.39
N ALA A 152 -17.55 -3.58 -14.32
CA ALA A 152 -18.42 -4.45 -13.55
C ALA A 152 -19.49 -3.66 -12.78
N ALA A 153 -19.15 -2.51 -12.20
CA ALA A 153 -20.05 -1.65 -11.44
C ALA A 153 -21.16 -1.02 -12.29
N LYS A 154 -21.01 -0.96 -13.64
CA LYS A 154 -22.10 -0.59 -14.53
C LYS A 154 -23.27 -1.58 -14.49
N VAL A 155 -23.00 -2.83 -14.15
CA VAL A 155 -24.01 -3.88 -14.01
C VAL A 155 -24.52 -3.90 -12.58
N SER A 156 -23.63 -4.09 -11.60
CA SER A 156 -23.95 -3.97 -10.18
C SER A 156 -22.68 -3.82 -9.32
N THR A 157 -22.85 -3.25 -8.13
CA THR A 157 -21.77 -3.15 -7.15
C THR A 157 -21.28 -4.54 -6.73
N GLU A 158 -22.21 -5.49 -6.55
CA GLU A 158 -21.87 -6.87 -6.17
C GLU A 158 -20.98 -7.53 -7.21
N LEU A 159 -21.31 -7.37 -8.49
CA LEU A 159 -20.52 -7.96 -9.57
C LEU A 159 -19.09 -7.42 -9.55
N ALA A 160 -18.91 -6.11 -9.27
CA ALA A 160 -17.58 -5.51 -9.15
C ALA A 160 -16.78 -6.13 -8.00
N VAL A 161 -17.43 -6.37 -6.87
CA VAL A 161 -16.77 -6.96 -5.68
C VAL A 161 -16.53 -8.46 -5.88
N PHE A 162 -17.49 -9.21 -6.45
CA PHE A 162 -17.29 -10.64 -6.76
C PHE A 162 -16.23 -10.88 -7.84
N LEU A 163 -16.05 -9.94 -8.78
CA LEU A 163 -14.92 -10.01 -9.71
C LEU A 163 -13.59 -9.99 -8.98
N LEU A 164 -13.44 -9.13 -7.95
CA LEU A 164 -12.24 -9.11 -7.11
C LEU A 164 -12.08 -10.39 -6.30
N ALA A 165 -13.18 -10.95 -5.78
CA ALA A 165 -13.16 -12.25 -5.11
C ALA A 165 -12.68 -13.38 -6.05
N ALA A 166 -13.17 -13.38 -7.30
CA ALA A 166 -12.75 -14.34 -8.32
C ALA A 166 -11.26 -14.18 -8.68
N LEU A 167 -10.78 -12.96 -8.85
CA LEU A 167 -9.35 -12.68 -9.09
C LEU A 167 -8.49 -13.10 -7.90
N GLY A 168 -8.95 -12.87 -6.66
CA GLY A 168 -8.32 -13.37 -5.44
C GLY A 168 -8.28 -14.90 -5.38
N LEU A 169 -9.34 -15.57 -5.83
CA LEU A 169 -9.37 -17.03 -5.94
C LEU A 169 -8.39 -17.54 -7.02
N VAL A 170 -8.31 -16.87 -8.17
CA VAL A 170 -7.33 -17.21 -9.22
C VAL A 170 -5.91 -17.09 -8.66
N LEU A 171 -5.59 -15.99 -7.95
CA LEU A 171 -4.30 -15.81 -7.27
C LEU A 171 -4.02 -16.97 -6.30
N TRP A 172 -5.00 -17.32 -5.49
CA TRP A 172 -4.89 -18.43 -4.53
C TRP A 172 -4.66 -19.77 -5.24
N LEU A 173 -5.38 -20.07 -6.33
CA LEU A 173 -5.18 -21.27 -7.15
C LEU A 173 -3.77 -21.33 -7.76
N VAL A 174 -3.23 -20.20 -8.22
CA VAL A 174 -1.84 -20.13 -8.70
C VAL A 174 -0.86 -20.60 -7.61
N TYR A 175 -1.03 -20.17 -6.37
CA TYR A 175 -0.22 -20.67 -5.25
C TYR A 175 -0.51 -22.16 -4.93
N ALA A 176 -1.77 -22.60 -5.00
CA ALA A 176 -2.14 -23.98 -4.72
C ALA A 176 -1.46 -24.97 -5.70
N PHE A 177 -1.32 -24.58 -6.97
CA PHE A 177 -0.64 -25.41 -7.99
C PHE A 177 0.87 -25.16 -8.07
N THR A 178 1.42 -24.23 -7.28
CA THR A 178 2.85 -23.98 -7.24
C THR A 178 3.51 -24.86 -6.16
N PRO A 179 4.66 -25.51 -6.47
CA PRO A 179 5.40 -26.29 -5.49
C PRO A 179 6.15 -25.35 -4.51
N LEU A 180 5.41 -24.72 -3.60
CA LEU A 180 5.97 -23.91 -2.51
C LEU A 180 6.50 -24.82 -1.41
N GLY A 181 7.54 -25.58 -1.67
CA GLY A 181 8.08 -26.52 -0.70
C GLY A 181 9.53 -26.85 -1.03
N GLY A 182 10.43 -26.63 -0.10
CA GLY A 182 11.86 -26.96 -0.24
C GLY A 182 12.81 -25.82 0.07
N GLY A 183 12.34 -24.60 0.34
CA GLY A 183 13.18 -23.66 1.06
C GLY A 183 13.46 -24.24 2.46
N LYS A 184 14.70 -24.67 2.73
CA LYS A 184 15.15 -24.90 4.11
C LYS A 184 14.65 -23.69 4.89
N ALA A 185 13.85 -23.94 5.95
CA ALA A 185 13.59 -22.91 6.94
C ALA A 185 14.91 -22.19 7.13
N ARG A 186 14.98 -20.91 6.74
CA ARG A 186 16.22 -20.13 6.82
C ARG A 186 16.62 -20.28 8.27
N ASN A 187 17.62 -21.12 8.51
CA ASN A 187 18.05 -21.54 9.83
C ASN A 187 17.94 -20.32 10.69
N ALA A 188 17.17 -20.41 11.79
CA ALA A 188 17.10 -19.34 12.76
C ALA A 188 18.54 -18.96 13.03
N LYS A 189 18.96 -17.85 12.41
CA LYS A 189 20.31 -17.31 12.65
C LYS A 189 20.42 -17.26 14.14
N GLU A 190 21.51 -17.80 14.64
CA GLU A 190 21.91 -17.74 16.05
C GLU A 190 21.23 -16.56 16.73
N LYS A 191 20.61 -16.84 17.87
CA LYS A 191 19.97 -15.82 18.71
C LYS A 191 21.03 -14.80 19.13
N GLN A 192 21.47 -13.95 18.19
CA GLN A 192 22.19 -12.75 18.58
C GLN A 192 21.25 -11.95 19.45
N ALA A 193 21.65 -11.69 20.67
CA ALA A 193 20.92 -10.82 21.57
C ALA A 193 20.58 -9.52 20.80
N ILE A 194 19.29 -9.19 20.73
CA ILE A 194 18.85 -7.99 20.03
C ILE A 194 19.44 -6.79 20.79
N ASP A 195 20.32 -6.06 20.14
CA ASP A 195 20.80 -4.79 20.69
C ASP A 195 19.70 -3.74 20.56
N TRP A 196 19.09 -3.37 21.67
CA TRP A 196 18.04 -2.37 21.77
C TRP A 196 18.56 -0.92 21.84
N SER A 197 19.87 -0.71 21.77
CA SER A 197 20.48 0.62 21.87
C SER A 197 19.99 1.60 20.81
N PHE A 198 19.58 1.09 19.63
CA PHE A 198 19.03 1.93 18.55
C PHE A 198 17.76 2.70 18.94
N LEU A 199 16.97 2.21 19.93
CA LEU A 199 15.81 2.94 20.44
C LEU A 199 16.17 4.26 21.13
N ARG A 200 17.41 4.41 21.57
CA ARG A 200 17.94 5.66 22.15
C ARG A 200 18.51 6.60 21.08
N SER A 201 18.62 6.15 19.84
CA SER A 201 19.17 6.93 18.73
C SER A 201 18.14 7.92 18.19
N ALA A 202 18.46 9.20 18.18
CA ALA A 202 17.64 10.21 17.51
C ALA A 202 17.47 9.92 15.99
N ARG A 203 18.52 9.38 15.38
CA ARG A 203 18.51 8.94 13.97
C ARG A 203 17.41 7.93 13.69
N PHE A 204 17.23 6.93 14.54
CA PHE A 204 16.18 5.92 14.43
C PHE A 204 14.80 6.56 14.42
N TRP A 205 14.52 7.48 15.35
CA TRP A 205 13.21 8.14 15.46
C TRP A 205 12.95 9.14 14.33
N MET A 206 13.99 9.83 13.84
CA MET A 206 13.85 10.73 12.68
C MET A 206 13.47 9.94 11.41
N LEU A 207 14.13 8.80 11.16
CA LEU A 207 13.81 7.94 10.01
C LEU A 207 12.44 7.25 10.16
N THR A 208 12.11 6.80 11.37
CA THR A 208 10.79 6.24 11.69
C THR A 208 9.69 7.29 11.45
N GLY A 209 9.87 8.50 11.93
CA GLY A 209 8.93 9.59 11.75
C GLY A 209 8.76 9.98 10.27
N LEU A 210 9.84 10.04 9.51
CA LEU A 210 9.79 10.28 8.07
C LEU A 210 8.90 9.25 7.37
N LEU A 211 9.17 7.96 7.60
CA LEU A 211 8.42 6.86 7.00
C LEU A 211 6.97 6.80 7.53
N PHE A 212 6.74 7.13 8.80
CA PHE A 212 5.41 7.22 9.39
C PHE A 212 4.54 8.26 8.68
N PHE A 213 5.04 9.49 8.54
CA PHE A 213 4.29 10.58 7.91
C PHE A 213 4.13 10.36 6.40
N GLN A 214 5.11 9.74 5.76
CA GLN A 214 5.01 9.36 4.35
C GLN A 214 3.90 8.32 4.15
N ASN A 215 3.87 7.25 4.95
CA ASN A 215 2.82 6.24 4.89
C ASN A 215 1.44 6.83 5.23
N ALA A 216 1.36 7.70 6.24
CA ALA A 216 0.13 8.39 6.61
C ALA A 216 -0.45 9.21 5.44
N ALA A 217 0.37 10.06 4.82
CA ALA A 217 -0.06 10.92 3.73
C ALA A 217 -0.47 10.12 2.49
N GLU A 218 0.33 9.15 2.05
CA GLU A 218 0.10 8.38 0.83
C GLU A 218 -1.10 7.45 0.95
N GLN A 219 -1.19 6.65 2.03
CA GLN A 219 -2.26 5.66 2.17
C GLN A 219 -3.62 6.31 2.43
N SER A 220 -3.65 7.48 3.03
CA SER A 220 -4.87 8.27 3.16
C SER A 220 -5.44 8.70 1.82
N VAL A 221 -4.59 9.19 0.92
CA VAL A 221 -5.02 9.58 -0.43
C VAL A 221 -5.47 8.34 -1.22
N ASN A 222 -4.72 7.23 -1.15
CA ASN A 222 -5.11 5.97 -1.78
C ASN A 222 -6.50 5.47 -1.33
N GLY A 223 -6.81 5.60 -0.04
CA GLY A 223 -8.06 5.11 0.53
C GLY A 223 -9.26 6.04 0.31
N TRP A 224 -9.04 7.36 0.42
CA TRP A 224 -10.13 8.33 0.54
C TRP A 224 -10.44 9.11 -0.73
N MET A 225 -9.52 9.18 -1.71
CA MET A 225 -9.65 10.11 -2.82
C MET A 225 -10.91 9.85 -3.68
N VAL A 226 -11.27 8.58 -3.90
CA VAL A 226 -12.49 8.22 -4.64
C VAL A 226 -13.73 8.68 -3.90
N THR A 227 -13.82 8.39 -2.60
CA THR A 227 -14.92 8.83 -1.73
C THR A 227 -15.02 10.36 -1.69
N TYR A 228 -13.88 11.05 -1.58
CA TYR A 228 -13.80 12.50 -1.55
C TYR A 228 -14.34 13.13 -2.83
N PHE A 229 -13.85 12.73 -3.99
CA PHE A 229 -14.28 13.32 -5.24
C PHE A 229 -15.74 13.04 -5.59
N LYS A 230 -16.24 11.84 -5.26
CA LYS A 230 -17.69 11.52 -5.39
C LYS A 230 -18.54 12.33 -4.42
N GLY A 231 -18.18 12.30 -3.14
CA GLY A 231 -18.96 12.94 -2.09
C GLY A 231 -18.97 14.48 -2.14
N SER A 232 -17.91 15.09 -2.70
CA SER A 232 -17.84 16.54 -2.97
C SER A 232 -18.48 16.97 -4.29
N GLY A 233 -18.83 16.01 -5.15
CA GLY A 233 -19.37 16.29 -6.49
C GLY A 233 -18.35 16.84 -7.49
N ILE A 234 -17.05 16.88 -7.14
CA ILE A 234 -15.99 17.41 -8.02
C ILE A 234 -15.79 16.48 -9.22
N ILE A 235 -15.84 15.16 -9.00
CA ILE A 235 -15.78 14.15 -10.06
C ILE A 235 -16.96 13.20 -9.86
N ALA A 236 -17.91 13.22 -10.78
CA ALA A 236 -19.15 12.46 -10.66
C ALA A 236 -19.02 11.01 -11.16
N GLY A 237 -19.88 10.15 -10.64
CA GLY A 237 -20.11 8.80 -11.13
C GLY A 237 -18.86 7.89 -11.10
N THR A 238 -18.76 7.03 -12.11
CA THR A 238 -17.68 6.06 -12.27
C THR A 238 -16.32 6.71 -12.57
N LEU A 239 -16.31 7.98 -13.02
CA LEU A 239 -15.07 8.68 -13.34
C LEU A 239 -14.17 8.88 -12.11
N ALA A 240 -14.74 9.00 -10.91
CA ALA A 240 -13.97 9.11 -9.68
C ALA A 240 -13.06 7.90 -9.43
N ALA A 241 -13.46 6.70 -9.86
CA ALA A 241 -12.63 5.50 -9.74
C ALA A 241 -11.32 5.61 -10.55
N TYR A 242 -11.34 6.30 -11.70
CA TYR A 242 -10.14 6.47 -12.54
C TYR A 242 -9.09 7.38 -11.92
N THR A 243 -9.40 8.11 -10.85
CA THR A 243 -8.40 8.86 -10.08
C THR A 243 -7.31 7.96 -9.51
N VAL A 244 -7.63 6.69 -9.22
CA VAL A 244 -6.65 5.66 -8.84
C VAL A 244 -5.64 5.41 -9.99
N THR A 245 -6.11 5.32 -11.24
CA THR A 245 -5.23 5.19 -12.42
C THR A 245 -4.34 6.42 -12.59
N VAL A 246 -4.88 7.63 -12.39
CA VAL A 246 -4.10 8.88 -12.45
C VAL A 246 -2.98 8.84 -11.41
N MET A 247 -3.29 8.46 -10.17
CA MET A 247 -2.33 8.41 -9.07
C MET A 247 -1.22 7.38 -9.33
N TRP A 248 -1.59 6.15 -9.71
CA TRP A 248 -0.61 5.09 -9.97
C TRP A 248 0.16 5.31 -11.28
N GLY A 249 -0.47 5.90 -12.30
CA GLY A 249 0.20 6.33 -13.52
C GLY A 249 1.26 7.40 -13.25
N ALA A 250 0.92 8.43 -12.48
CA ALA A 250 1.87 9.46 -12.06
C ALA A 250 3.04 8.86 -11.26
N THR A 251 2.73 7.94 -10.33
CA THR A 251 3.74 7.23 -9.54
C THR A 251 4.69 6.41 -10.41
N LEU A 252 4.16 5.68 -11.39
CA LEU A 252 4.96 4.87 -12.30
C LEU A 252 5.88 5.75 -13.15
N VAL A 253 5.34 6.80 -13.77
CA VAL A 253 6.12 7.75 -14.60
C VAL A 253 7.23 8.39 -13.77
N ALA A 254 6.93 8.88 -12.57
CA ALA A 254 7.92 9.50 -11.71
C ALA A 254 9.05 8.52 -11.32
N ARG A 255 8.71 7.29 -10.95
CA ARG A 255 9.70 6.26 -10.61
C ARG A 255 10.60 5.89 -11.79
N LEU A 256 10.04 5.79 -12.99
CA LEU A 256 10.82 5.54 -14.20
C LEU A 256 11.76 6.71 -14.52
N LEU A 257 11.30 7.94 -14.40
CA LEU A 257 12.14 9.13 -14.59
C LEU A 257 13.28 9.20 -13.57
N ILE A 258 13.01 8.92 -12.31
CA ILE A 258 14.04 8.89 -11.26
C ILE A 258 15.05 7.76 -11.51
N ALA A 259 14.59 6.60 -11.96
CA ALA A 259 15.46 5.44 -12.16
C ALA A 259 16.37 5.56 -13.39
N PHE A 260 15.85 6.12 -14.49
CA PHE A 260 16.54 6.05 -15.80
C PHE A 260 16.97 7.40 -16.36
N VAL A 261 16.31 8.50 -15.97
CA VAL A 261 16.55 9.81 -16.60
C VAL A 261 17.20 10.80 -15.63
N PHE A 262 16.68 10.91 -14.41
CA PHE A 262 17.10 11.90 -13.41
C PHE A 262 17.44 11.23 -12.08
N PRO A 263 18.51 10.41 -11.99
CA PRO A 263 18.93 9.83 -10.71
C PRO A 263 19.34 10.92 -9.73
N PHE A 264 18.93 10.77 -8.48
CA PHE A 264 19.21 11.78 -7.46
C PHE A 264 20.71 11.83 -7.10
N LYS A 265 21.36 12.98 -7.32
CA LYS A 265 22.73 13.24 -6.86
C LYS A 265 22.81 13.31 -5.33
N SER A 266 21.79 13.86 -4.68
CA SER A 266 21.66 13.92 -3.22
C SER A 266 20.26 13.44 -2.80
N PRO A 267 20.12 12.16 -2.37
CA PRO A 267 18.84 11.60 -1.94
C PRO A 267 18.14 12.40 -0.84
N ARG A 268 18.92 12.92 0.12
CA ARG A 268 18.39 13.71 1.25
C ARG A 268 17.76 15.03 0.79
N LYS A 269 18.47 15.80 -0.07
CA LYS A 269 17.92 17.05 -0.64
C LYS A 269 16.71 16.78 -1.54
N ALA A 270 16.76 15.69 -2.31
CA ALA A 270 15.64 15.27 -3.13
C ALA A 270 14.39 14.95 -2.29
N MET A 271 14.53 14.25 -1.15
CA MET A 271 13.40 13.98 -0.25
C MET A 271 12.78 15.27 0.30
N VAL A 272 13.58 16.27 0.66
CA VAL A 272 13.06 17.59 1.08
C VAL A 272 12.29 18.25 -0.06
N GLY A 273 12.85 18.32 -1.26
CA GLY A 273 12.17 18.90 -2.42
C GLY A 273 10.84 18.17 -2.72
N MET A 274 10.86 16.84 -2.76
CA MET A 274 9.66 16.03 -2.97
C MET A 274 8.60 16.25 -1.88
N SER A 275 8.98 16.34 -0.60
CA SER A 275 8.04 16.56 0.52
C SER A 275 7.40 17.94 0.45
N VAL A 276 8.14 18.98 0.08
CA VAL A 276 7.61 20.33 -0.10
C VAL A 276 6.64 20.38 -1.29
N LEU A 277 7.04 19.82 -2.44
CA LEU A 277 6.18 19.79 -3.63
C LEU A 277 4.90 18.99 -3.42
N CYS A 278 4.98 17.79 -2.83
CA CYS A 278 3.78 17.00 -2.60
C CYS A 278 2.83 17.69 -1.60
N THR A 279 3.35 18.34 -0.56
CA THR A 279 2.52 19.11 0.37
C THR A 279 1.86 20.30 -0.33
N PHE A 280 2.59 21.05 -1.14
CA PHE A 280 2.06 22.16 -1.93
C PHE A 280 0.92 21.70 -2.84
N PHE A 281 1.15 20.65 -3.64
CA PHE A 281 0.12 20.13 -4.52
C PHE A 281 -1.06 19.51 -3.77
N TYR A 282 -0.83 18.93 -2.59
CA TYR A 282 -1.91 18.42 -1.76
C TYR A 282 -2.82 19.54 -1.24
N VAL A 283 -2.25 20.64 -0.76
CA VAL A 283 -3.02 21.82 -0.32
C VAL A 283 -3.88 22.34 -1.48
N LEU A 284 -3.32 22.48 -2.66
CA LEU A 284 -4.09 22.91 -3.85
C LEU A 284 -5.15 21.87 -4.24
N LEU A 285 -4.87 20.57 -4.08
CA LEU A 285 -5.79 19.48 -4.41
C LEU A 285 -7.06 19.52 -3.57
N VAL A 286 -6.95 19.78 -2.25
CA VAL A 286 -8.13 19.88 -1.38
C VAL A 286 -8.91 21.18 -1.60
N MET A 287 -8.31 22.16 -2.27
CA MET A 287 -8.96 23.40 -2.72
C MET A 287 -9.49 23.32 -4.16
N ALA A 288 -9.38 22.16 -4.82
CA ALA A 288 -9.86 22.01 -6.19
C ALA A 288 -11.38 22.03 -6.27
N HIS A 289 -11.94 22.81 -7.19
CA HIS A 289 -13.38 22.96 -7.40
C HIS A 289 -13.85 22.39 -8.75
N THR A 290 -12.93 22.01 -9.63
CA THR A 290 -13.23 21.46 -10.95
C THR A 290 -12.54 20.11 -11.16
N GLN A 291 -13.17 19.25 -11.97
CA GLN A 291 -12.64 17.94 -12.31
C GLN A 291 -11.23 18.02 -12.93
N GLY A 292 -11.02 18.94 -13.88
CA GLY A 292 -9.71 19.10 -14.53
C GLY A 292 -8.62 19.50 -13.55
N MET A 293 -8.90 20.48 -12.67
CA MET A 293 -7.97 20.90 -11.62
C MET A 293 -7.65 19.76 -10.66
N ALA A 294 -8.67 19.01 -10.22
CA ALA A 294 -8.50 17.88 -9.33
C ALA A 294 -7.59 16.78 -9.93
N ILE A 295 -7.79 16.42 -11.20
CA ILE A 295 -6.99 15.40 -11.88
C ILE A 295 -5.53 15.85 -12.02
N VAL A 296 -5.29 17.09 -12.46
CA VAL A 296 -3.92 17.63 -12.63
C VAL A 296 -3.19 17.72 -11.30
N LEU A 297 -3.86 18.20 -10.25
CA LEU A 297 -3.26 18.33 -8.92
C LEU A 297 -3.03 16.96 -8.24
N LEU A 298 -3.93 16.01 -8.45
CA LEU A 298 -3.72 14.64 -7.98
C LEU A 298 -2.51 13.99 -8.67
N PHE A 299 -2.37 14.18 -9.98
CA PHE A 299 -1.20 13.73 -10.73
C PHE A 299 0.08 14.36 -10.16
N ALA A 300 0.10 15.68 -9.99
CA ALA A 300 1.26 16.42 -9.48
C ALA A 300 1.63 16.00 -8.04
N PHE A 301 0.63 15.78 -7.17
CA PHE A 301 0.82 15.25 -5.83
C PHE A 301 1.47 13.85 -5.85
N ALA A 302 0.87 12.92 -6.60
CA ALA A 302 1.35 11.54 -6.67
C ALA A 302 2.75 11.45 -7.31
N PHE A 303 2.99 12.23 -8.37
CA PHE A 303 4.27 12.35 -9.03
C PHE A 303 5.37 12.82 -8.07
N SER A 304 5.08 13.88 -7.31
CA SER A 304 6.02 14.45 -6.33
C SER A 304 6.29 13.51 -5.15
N MET A 305 5.32 12.68 -4.76
CA MET A 305 5.44 11.75 -3.63
C MET A 305 6.12 10.42 -4.01
N ALA A 306 6.10 10.03 -5.29
CA ALA A 306 6.43 8.69 -5.77
C ALA A 306 7.83 8.18 -5.38
N GLY A 307 8.81 9.08 -5.33
CA GLY A 307 10.20 8.77 -4.98
C GLY A 307 10.48 8.75 -3.48
N LEU A 308 9.60 9.31 -2.64
CA LEU A 308 9.87 9.48 -1.20
C LEU A 308 10.06 8.15 -0.48
N ASN A 309 9.10 7.22 -0.60
CA ASN A 309 9.15 5.94 0.11
C ASN A 309 10.40 5.11 -0.24
N PRO A 310 10.69 4.81 -1.51
CA PRO A 310 11.87 4.02 -1.85
C PRO A 310 13.18 4.71 -1.46
N THR A 311 13.26 6.04 -1.58
CA THR A 311 14.45 6.82 -1.19
C THR A 311 14.63 6.85 0.32
N ALA A 312 13.54 6.99 1.09
CA ALA A 312 13.56 6.97 2.55
C ALA A 312 13.96 5.60 3.09
N VAL A 313 13.39 4.52 2.56
CA VAL A 313 13.73 3.14 2.96
C VAL A 313 15.20 2.83 2.62
N ALA A 314 15.66 3.21 1.43
CA ALA A 314 17.06 3.02 1.04
C ALA A 314 18.02 3.83 1.93
N SER A 315 17.65 5.05 2.31
CA SER A 315 18.44 5.89 3.23
C SER A 315 18.44 5.30 4.64
N ALA A 316 17.29 4.85 5.15
CA ALA A 316 17.19 4.19 6.43
C ALA A 316 18.04 2.90 6.48
N GLY A 317 18.00 2.07 5.44
CA GLY A 317 18.79 0.84 5.36
C GLY A 317 20.31 1.07 5.37
N ARG A 318 20.77 2.22 4.91
CA ARG A 318 22.19 2.62 5.00
C ARG A 318 22.58 3.18 6.36
N MET A 319 21.64 3.79 7.05
CA MET A 319 21.90 4.53 8.32
C MET A 319 21.59 3.71 9.57
N THR A 320 21.02 2.50 9.43
CA THR A 320 20.56 1.68 10.55
C THR A 320 20.89 0.20 10.34
N SER A 321 20.81 -0.59 11.42
CA SER A 321 21.00 -2.04 11.35
C SER A 321 19.77 -2.77 10.77
N VAL A 322 19.94 -4.02 10.32
CA VAL A 322 18.84 -4.88 9.87
C VAL A 322 17.79 -5.07 10.96
N THR A 323 18.22 -5.19 12.22
CA THR A 323 17.33 -5.34 13.38
C THR A 323 16.48 -4.10 13.60
N SER A 324 17.10 -2.91 13.55
CA SER A 324 16.37 -1.64 13.71
C SER A 324 15.39 -1.40 12.56
N MET A 325 15.73 -1.77 11.32
CA MET A 325 14.80 -1.74 10.19
C MET A 325 13.59 -2.64 10.40
N GLY A 326 13.79 -3.83 10.97
CA GLY A 326 12.71 -4.78 11.29
C GLY A 326 11.69 -4.24 12.29
N ILE A 327 12.03 -3.21 13.10
CA ILE A 327 11.11 -2.53 14.03
C ILE A 327 10.63 -1.20 13.45
N MET A 328 11.51 -0.47 12.76
CA MET A 328 11.19 0.82 12.14
C MET A 328 10.05 0.72 11.14
N LEU A 329 10.09 -0.25 10.23
CA LEU A 329 9.10 -0.37 9.17
C LEU A 329 7.69 -0.68 9.70
N PRO A 330 7.48 -1.63 10.63
CA PRO A 330 6.18 -1.80 11.29
C PRO A 330 5.72 -0.55 12.06
N ALA A 331 6.60 0.09 12.83
CA ALA A 331 6.28 1.32 13.55
C ALA A 331 5.86 2.44 12.59
N ALA A 332 6.57 2.61 11.48
CA ALA A 332 6.23 3.58 10.45
C ALA A 332 4.90 3.27 9.74
N SER A 333 4.55 1.98 9.60
CA SER A 333 3.29 1.56 8.98
C SER A 333 2.05 1.95 9.80
N SER A 334 2.21 2.27 11.09
CA SER A 334 1.09 2.78 11.92
C SER A 334 0.52 4.11 11.40
N GLY A 335 1.29 4.90 10.64
CA GLY A 335 0.79 6.07 9.94
C GLY A 335 -0.31 5.74 8.93
N ALA A 336 -0.16 4.63 8.20
CA ALA A 336 -1.18 4.13 7.27
C ALA A 336 -2.43 3.56 7.97
N ILE A 337 -2.35 3.30 9.27
CA ILE A 337 -3.48 2.87 10.10
C ILE A 337 -4.21 4.09 10.66
N LEU A 338 -3.45 4.98 11.30
CA LEU A 338 -4.02 6.07 12.08
C LEU A 338 -4.68 7.15 11.19
N MET A 339 -4.02 7.56 10.11
CA MET A 339 -4.48 8.71 9.35
C MET A 339 -5.78 8.49 8.59
N PRO A 340 -6.01 7.36 7.88
CA PRO A 340 -7.31 7.10 7.27
C PRO A 340 -8.46 7.05 8.29
N TRP A 341 -8.22 6.57 9.49
CA TRP A 341 -9.19 6.57 10.58
C TRP A 341 -9.49 7.97 11.09
N ILE A 342 -8.47 8.82 11.30
CA ILE A 342 -8.62 10.22 11.71
C ILE A 342 -9.44 10.98 10.66
N ILE A 343 -9.15 10.81 9.37
CA ILE A 343 -9.93 11.42 8.27
C ILE A 343 -11.41 11.04 8.40
N GLY A 344 -11.70 9.77 8.68
CA GLY A 344 -13.07 9.29 8.86
C GLY A 344 -13.80 10.00 10.00
N ILE A 345 -13.17 10.11 11.16
CA ILE A 345 -13.74 10.80 12.34
C ILE A 345 -13.96 12.30 12.05
N VAL A 346 -12.97 12.94 11.42
CA VAL A 346 -13.08 14.37 11.09
C VAL A 346 -14.14 14.59 10.01
N ALA A 347 -14.19 13.73 9.00
CA ALA A 347 -15.18 13.81 7.93
C ALA A 347 -16.62 13.63 8.45
N GLU A 348 -16.82 12.76 9.43
CA GLU A 348 -18.13 12.55 10.06
C GLU A 348 -18.59 13.77 10.88
N LYS A 349 -17.66 14.41 11.60
CA LYS A 349 -17.98 15.53 12.50
C LYS A 349 -18.02 16.91 11.82
N ALA A 350 -17.11 17.13 10.86
CA ALA A 350 -16.85 18.43 10.25
C ALA A 350 -16.99 18.45 8.72
N GLY A 351 -17.44 17.32 8.15
CA GLY A 351 -17.60 17.17 6.70
C GLY A 351 -16.37 16.65 5.98
N LEU A 352 -16.61 16.11 4.79
CA LEU A 352 -15.60 15.36 4.00
C LEU A 352 -14.40 16.23 3.59
N ALA A 353 -14.64 17.53 3.29
CA ALA A 353 -13.58 18.47 2.96
C ALA A 353 -12.61 18.70 4.15
N ALA A 354 -13.16 18.85 5.37
CA ALA A 354 -12.35 18.97 6.58
C ALA A 354 -11.57 17.67 6.87
N GLY A 355 -12.21 16.52 6.67
CA GLY A 355 -11.57 15.22 6.77
C GLY A 355 -10.35 15.14 5.87
N MET A 356 -10.49 15.46 4.57
CA MET A 356 -9.37 15.46 3.63
C MET A 356 -8.33 16.53 3.94
N ALA A 357 -8.74 17.72 4.38
CA ALA A 357 -7.80 18.76 4.79
C ALA A 357 -6.94 18.34 5.99
N SER A 358 -7.43 17.46 6.88
CA SER A 358 -6.63 16.95 8.01
C SER A 358 -5.38 16.20 7.57
N ASN A 359 -5.34 15.63 6.35
CA ASN A 359 -4.16 14.97 5.79
C ASN A 359 -3.01 15.96 5.41
N ILE A 360 -3.25 17.29 5.54
CA ILE A 360 -2.16 18.28 5.49
C ILE A 360 -1.20 18.10 6.67
N VAL A 361 -1.71 17.66 7.82
CA VAL A 361 -0.89 17.43 9.03
C VAL A 361 0.25 16.43 8.75
N PRO A 362 0.00 15.21 8.26
CA PRO A 362 1.10 14.30 7.91
C PRO A 362 1.97 14.83 6.76
N CYS A 363 1.45 15.60 5.80
CA CYS A 363 2.26 16.23 4.78
C CYS A 363 3.26 17.24 5.36
N VAL A 364 2.84 18.05 6.32
CA VAL A 364 3.72 18.98 7.07
C VAL A 364 4.72 18.20 7.93
N GLY A 365 4.26 17.17 8.64
CA GLY A 365 5.13 16.25 9.39
C GLY A 365 6.23 15.64 8.49
N LEU A 366 5.86 15.26 7.27
CA LEU A 366 6.82 14.73 6.30
C LEU A 366 7.91 15.77 5.94
N ILE A 367 7.56 17.04 5.74
CA ILE A 367 8.56 18.12 5.52
C ILE A 367 9.49 18.24 6.74
N ILE A 368 8.93 18.29 7.94
CA ILE A 368 9.72 18.41 9.16
C ILE A 368 10.73 17.27 9.28
N PHE A 369 10.28 16.02 9.12
CA PHE A 369 11.15 14.86 9.28
C PHE A 369 12.14 14.68 8.13
N THR A 370 11.80 15.07 6.89
CA THR A 370 12.79 15.09 5.79
C THR A 370 13.88 16.14 6.04
N LEU A 371 13.55 17.31 6.60
CA LEU A 371 14.53 18.33 7.01
C LEU A 371 15.43 17.84 8.17
N LEU A 372 14.86 17.16 9.16
CA LEU A 372 15.62 16.57 10.26
C LEU A 372 16.60 15.50 9.74
N VAL A 373 16.14 14.60 8.87
CA VAL A 373 17.00 13.57 8.25
C VAL A 373 18.08 14.20 7.36
N ALA A 374 17.77 15.31 6.66
CA ALA A 374 18.75 16.01 5.84
C ALA A 374 19.89 16.63 6.64
N LYS A 375 19.66 16.94 7.91
CA LYS A 375 20.69 17.49 8.85
C LYS A 375 21.56 16.42 9.50
N LEU A 376 21.23 15.12 9.35
CA LEU A 376 22.05 14.05 9.89
C LEU A 376 23.43 14.05 9.19
N PRO A 377 24.53 13.76 9.90
CA PRO A 377 25.85 13.67 9.28
C PRO A 377 25.88 12.63 8.17
N GLU A 378 26.64 12.91 7.12
CA GLU A 378 26.94 11.93 6.06
C GLU A 378 28.02 10.99 6.60
N GLU A 379 27.74 9.68 6.58
CA GLU A 379 28.74 8.63 6.87
C GLU A 379 29.48 8.27 5.59
#